data_d954f9732461d91adaaf450c87d057ec
#
_entry.id   d954f9732461d91adaaf450c87d057ec
#
_cell.length_a   1.000
_cell.length_b   1.000
_cell.length_c   1.000
_cell.angle_alpha   90.00
_cell.angle_beta   90.00
_cell.angle_gamma   90.00
#
_symmetry.space_group_name_H-M   'P 1'
#
loop_
_entity.id
_entity.type
_entity.pdbx_description
1 polymer ?
#
loop_
_entity_poly.entity_id
_entity_poly.type
_entity_poly.pdbx_seq_one_letter_code
_entity_poly.pdbx_strand_id
1 'polypeptide(L)'
;MNRRKESEKKILFKIAQIRKISYFEYNFVDLGLTLEDLKSPRIDLGIKIGRDNEKGLFIINFKTSYKVKDNIEFLGIESASVFEIQNHNEVLSQDECGNYLLPQDILNKFAAIAVGATRGMLAVMTTSTVYQR
;
A
#
# COMPACT_ATOMS: atom_id res chain seq x y z
N MET A 1 -11.56 -38.16 -4.74
CA MET A 1 -11.69 -37.49 -3.60
C MET A 1 -11.40 -36.00 -3.68
N ASN A 2 -12.34 -35.24 -3.41
CA ASN A 2 -12.21 -33.82 -3.65
C ASN A 2 -12.59 -32.95 -2.48
N ARG A 3 -12.10 -33.39 -1.32
CA ARG A 3 -12.32 -32.61 -0.14
C ARG A 3 -11.85 -31.18 -0.31
N ARG A 4 -10.73 -30.98 -1.03
CA ARG A 4 -10.22 -29.67 -1.27
C ARG A 4 -11.23 -28.78 -1.99
N LYS A 5 -11.91 -29.34 -2.98
CA LYS A 5 -12.94 -28.58 -3.70
C LYS A 5 -14.08 -28.17 -2.80
N GLU A 6 -14.44 -29.04 -1.89
CA GLU A 6 -15.53 -28.73 -0.97
C GLU A 6 -15.14 -27.69 0.05
N SER A 7 -13.89 -27.71 0.50
CA SER A 7 -13.44 -26.78 1.52
C SER A 7 -12.88 -25.50 0.97
N GLU A 8 -12.52 -25.48 -0.31
CA GLU A 8 -11.95 -24.29 -0.91
C GLU A 8 -13.03 -23.43 -1.50
N LYS A 9 -13.37 -22.38 -0.78
CA LYS A 9 -14.27 -21.38 -1.32
C LYS A 9 -13.43 -20.30 -1.95
N LYS A 10 -13.77 -19.96 -3.17
CA LYS A 10 -13.09 -18.91 -3.88
C LYS A 10 -13.35 -17.56 -3.24
N ILE A 11 -12.30 -16.85 -2.95
CA ILE A 11 -12.42 -15.49 -2.44
C ILE A 11 -12.46 -14.55 -3.63
N LEU A 12 -13.60 -13.91 -3.80
CA LEU A 12 -13.80 -12.96 -4.89
C LEU A 12 -13.66 -11.56 -4.34
N PHE A 13 -12.75 -10.79 -4.91
CA PHE A 13 -12.55 -9.43 -4.47
C PHE A 13 -12.48 -8.49 -5.66
N LYS A 14 -12.71 -7.23 -5.38
CA LYS A 14 -12.51 -6.17 -6.36
C LYS A 14 -11.79 -5.01 -5.72
N ILE A 15 -11.13 -4.24 -6.54
CA ILE A 15 -10.50 -3.01 -6.10
C ILE A 15 -11.58 -1.94 -6.11
N ALA A 16 -11.98 -1.51 -4.92
CA ALA A 16 -13.05 -0.51 -4.82
C ALA A 16 -12.53 0.89 -5.06
N GLN A 17 -11.30 1.16 -4.63
CA GLN A 17 -10.74 2.49 -4.77
C GLN A 17 -9.23 2.43 -4.56
N ILE A 18 -8.49 3.23 -5.31
CA ILE A 18 -7.08 3.49 -5.06
C ILE A 18 -6.93 5.00 -5.17
N ARG A 19 -6.37 5.61 -4.12
CA ARG A 19 -6.23 7.06 -4.10
C ARG A 19 -4.94 7.48 -3.42
N LYS A 20 -4.46 8.64 -3.82
CA LYS A 20 -3.34 9.28 -3.17
C LYS A 20 -3.86 10.00 -1.93
N ILE A 21 -3.27 9.72 -0.78
CA ILE A 21 -3.61 10.40 0.47
C ILE A 21 -2.80 11.68 0.58
N SER A 22 -1.49 11.58 0.35
CA SER A 22 -0.60 12.72 0.47
C SER A 22 0.62 12.51 -0.39
N TYR A 23 1.24 13.61 -0.73
CA TYR A 23 2.49 13.63 -1.47
C TYR A 23 3.26 14.86 -1.04
N PHE A 24 4.56 14.70 -0.85
CA PHE A 24 5.42 15.86 -0.65
C PHE A 24 6.70 15.68 -1.43
N GLU A 25 7.22 16.79 -1.88
CA GLU A 25 8.49 16.85 -2.59
C GLU A 25 9.13 18.18 -2.23
N TYR A 26 10.34 18.14 -1.69
CA TYR A 26 11.06 19.34 -1.36
C TYR A 26 12.21 19.53 -2.34
N ASN A 27 12.48 20.78 -2.68
CA ASN A 27 13.66 21.10 -3.47
C ASN A 27 14.89 20.80 -2.61
N PHE A 28 15.78 19.97 -3.13
CA PHE A 28 16.93 19.52 -2.35
C PHE A 28 17.83 20.70 -1.97
N VAL A 29 17.91 21.74 -2.80
CA VAL A 29 18.71 22.93 -2.49
C VAL A 29 18.19 23.61 -1.23
N ASP A 30 16.86 23.71 -1.09
CA ASP A 30 16.25 24.34 0.07
C ASP A 30 16.51 23.55 1.36
N LEU A 31 16.80 22.25 1.23
CA LEU A 31 17.15 21.42 2.37
C LEU A 31 18.65 21.37 2.64
N GLY A 32 19.43 22.15 1.89
CA GLY A 32 20.87 22.14 2.04
C GLY A 32 21.55 20.91 1.49
N LEU A 33 20.90 20.23 0.54
CA LEU A 33 21.41 19.00 -0.04
C LEU A 33 22.01 19.27 -1.41
N THR A 34 22.87 18.35 -1.86
CA THR A 34 23.45 18.39 -3.20
C THR A 34 22.96 17.19 -3.99
N LEU A 35 23.18 17.19 -5.29
CA LEU A 35 22.83 16.04 -6.11
C LEU A 35 23.57 14.77 -5.67
N GLU A 36 24.79 14.97 -5.16
CA GLU A 36 25.58 13.84 -4.66
C GLU A 36 24.89 13.19 -3.46
N ASP A 37 24.29 14.00 -2.59
CA ASP A 37 23.58 13.49 -1.42
C ASP A 37 22.38 12.61 -1.80
N LEU A 38 21.80 12.84 -2.98
CA LEU A 38 20.61 12.12 -3.42
C LEU A 38 20.90 10.78 -4.08
N LYS A 39 22.15 10.41 -4.28
CA LYS A 39 22.50 9.21 -5.05
C LYS A 39 22.08 7.91 -4.39
N SER A 40 22.13 7.84 -3.07
CA SER A 40 21.80 6.61 -2.35
C SER A 40 20.84 6.92 -1.21
N PRO A 41 19.60 7.22 -1.53
CA PRO A 41 18.61 7.51 -0.50
C PRO A 41 18.22 6.25 0.25
N ARG A 42 17.88 6.44 1.52
CA ARG A 42 17.24 5.39 2.31
C ARG A 42 15.75 5.49 2.08
N ILE A 43 15.12 4.35 1.88
CA ILE A 43 13.68 4.29 1.65
C ILE A 43 13.02 3.70 2.89
N ASP A 44 12.11 4.44 3.49
CA ASP A 44 11.31 3.95 4.60
C ASP A 44 9.92 3.62 4.10
N LEU A 45 9.44 2.44 4.49
CA LEU A 45 8.14 1.94 4.07
C LEU A 45 7.28 1.73 5.30
N GLY A 46 6.00 2.05 5.19
CA GLY A 46 5.03 1.77 6.22
C GLY A 46 3.76 1.24 5.62
N ILE A 47 3.19 0.22 6.25
CA ILE A 47 1.93 -0.37 5.82
C ILE A 47 1.00 -0.43 7.02
N LYS A 48 -0.22 0.06 6.83
CA LYS A 48 -1.29 -0.10 7.82
C LYS A 48 -2.46 -0.76 7.15
N ILE A 49 -3.06 -1.72 7.86
CA ILE A 49 -4.19 -2.46 7.34
C ILE A 49 -5.40 -2.11 8.19
N GLY A 50 -6.43 -1.58 7.54
CA GLY A 50 -7.71 -1.33 8.17
C GLY A 50 -8.77 -2.24 7.59
N ARG A 51 -9.90 -2.33 8.25
CA ARG A 51 -10.99 -3.15 7.77
C ARG A 51 -12.33 -2.59 8.22
N ASP A 52 -13.34 -2.84 7.39
CA ASP A 52 -14.73 -2.57 7.72
C ASP A 52 -15.44 -3.91 7.66
N ASN A 53 -15.76 -4.46 8.82
CA ASN A 53 -16.29 -5.82 8.91
C ASN A 53 -17.69 -5.94 8.30
N GLU A 54 -18.48 -4.90 8.38
CA GLU A 54 -19.84 -4.96 7.85
C GLU A 54 -19.84 -5.06 6.33
N LYS A 55 -18.99 -4.29 5.69
CA LYS A 55 -18.95 -4.22 4.23
C LYS A 55 -17.94 -5.14 3.59
N GLY A 56 -17.13 -5.83 4.40
CA GLY A 56 -16.09 -6.70 3.86
C GLY A 56 -14.99 -5.95 3.18
N LEU A 57 -14.67 -4.75 3.68
CA LEU A 57 -13.63 -3.93 3.09
C LEU A 57 -12.33 -4.09 3.84
N PHE A 58 -11.24 -4.11 3.07
CA PHE A 58 -9.89 -4.09 3.60
C PHE A 58 -9.16 -2.93 2.96
N ILE A 59 -8.51 -2.14 3.80
CA ILE A 59 -7.85 -0.92 3.37
C ILE A 59 -6.37 -1.06 3.65
N ILE A 60 -5.55 -0.92 2.61
CA ILE A 60 -4.10 -0.93 2.75
C ILE A 60 -3.63 0.51 2.58
N ASN A 61 -3.13 1.08 3.66
CA ASN A 61 -2.45 2.36 3.59
C ASN A 61 -0.97 2.08 3.44
N PHE A 62 -0.39 2.57 2.38
CA PHE A 62 1.02 2.36 2.08
C PHE A 62 1.71 3.71 2.00
N LYS A 63 2.75 3.86 2.80
CA LYS A 63 3.53 5.10 2.84
C LYS A 63 4.97 4.80 2.50
N THR A 64 5.57 5.60 1.64
CA THR A 64 6.98 5.50 1.35
C THR A 64 7.60 6.88 1.42
N SER A 65 8.79 6.97 1.99
CA SER A 65 9.51 8.22 2.07
C SER A 65 10.98 7.96 1.79
N TYR A 66 11.62 8.96 1.21
CA TYR A 66 13.02 8.91 0.82
C TYR A 66 13.80 9.89 1.68
N LYS A 67 14.87 9.40 2.29
CA LYS A 67 15.67 10.16 3.24
C LYS A 67 17.13 10.08 2.89
N VAL A 68 17.86 11.13 3.20
CA VAL A 68 19.31 11.14 3.06
C VAL A 68 19.92 11.75 4.32
N LYS A 69 21.22 11.54 4.51
CA LYS A 69 21.95 12.01 5.68
C LYS A 69 21.23 11.61 6.95
N ASP A 70 21.05 12.56 7.88
CA ASP A 70 20.48 12.27 9.19
C ASP A 70 18.97 12.37 9.17
N ASN A 71 18.32 11.53 8.33
CA ASN A 71 16.86 11.46 8.25
C ASN A 71 16.21 12.69 7.63
N ILE A 72 16.89 13.32 6.67
CA ILE A 72 16.27 14.42 5.93
C ILE A 72 15.35 13.83 4.86
N GLU A 73 14.05 13.97 5.06
CA GLU A 73 13.07 13.51 4.10
C GLU A 73 12.91 14.54 2.99
N PHE A 74 13.05 14.11 1.74
CA PHE A 74 12.90 15.03 0.61
C PHE A 74 11.76 14.63 -0.33
N LEU A 75 11.23 13.44 -0.20
CA LEU A 75 10.22 12.92 -1.10
C LEU A 75 9.40 11.87 -0.37
N GLY A 76 8.09 11.93 -0.52
CA GLY A 76 7.25 10.90 0.08
C GLY A 76 5.86 10.88 -0.52
N ILE A 77 5.23 9.73 -0.42
CA ILE A 77 3.88 9.54 -0.91
C ILE A 77 3.17 8.53 -0.01
N GLU A 78 1.88 8.78 0.19
CA GLU A 78 1.02 7.84 0.91
C GLU A 78 -0.21 7.59 0.07
N SER A 79 -0.62 6.33 -0.02
CA SER A 79 -1.79 5.93 -0.78
C SER A 79 -2.69 5.06 0.08
N ALA A 80 -3.95 4.97 -0.33
CA ALA A 80 -4.90 4.03 0.27
C ALA A 80 -5.49 3.20 -0.86
N SER A 81 -5.43 1.90 -0.70
CA SER A 81 -6.04 0.95 -1.62
C SER A 81 -7.14 0.22 -0.88
N VAL A 82 -8.35 0.27 -1.39
CA VAL A 82 -9.52 -0.31 -0.76
C VAL A 82 -9.96 -1.50 -1.58
N PHE A 83 -10.07 -2.65 -0.92
CA PHE A 83 -10.48 -3.90 -1.53
C PHE A 83 -11.77 -4.37 -0.89
N GLU A 84 -12.69 -4.82 -1.70
CA GLU A 84 -13.96 -5.36 -1.22
C GLU A 84 -13.99 -6.84 -1.52
N ILE A 85 -14.25 -7.65 -0.49
CA ILE A 85 -14.44 -9.08 -0.65
C ILE A 85 -15.94 -9.32 -0.70
N GLN A 86 -16.41 -9.78 -1.85
CA GLN A 86 -17.85 -9.85 -2.15
C GLN A 86 -18.58 -10.85 -1.29
N ASN A 87 -17.91 -11.93 -0.92
CA ASN A 87 -18.54 -12.99 -0.14
C ASN A 87 -17.86 -13.19 1.21
N HIS A 88 -17.51 -12.07 1.87
CA HIS A 88 -16.68 -12.11 3.06
C HIS A 88 -17.29 -12.94 4.20
N ASN A 89 -18.61 -12.86 4.41
CA ASN A 89 -19.24 -13.63 5.50
C ASN A 89 -19.27 -15.13 5.24
N GLU A 90 -19.04 -15.56 4.00
CA GLU A 90 -19.03 -16.97 3.67
C GLU A 90 -17.64 -17.58 3.66
N VAL A 91 -16.64 -16.80 3.25
CA VAL A 91 -15.31 -17.34 2.98
C VAL A 91 -14.27 -16.95 4.02
N LEU A 92 -14.54 -15.94 4.83
CA LEU A 92 -13.59 -15.47 5.83
C LEU A 92 -13.99 -15.90 7.22
N SER A 93 -13.03 -16.37 8.00
CA SER A 93 -13.25 -16.65 9.40
C SER A 93 -13.09 -15.37 10.19
N GLN A 94 -13.58 -15.39 11.45
CA GLN A 94 -13.50 -14.24 12.33
C GLN A 94 -12.69 -14.60 13.57
N ASP A 95 -12.02 -13.60 14.13
CA ASP A 95 -11.34 -13.77 15.40
C ASP A 95 -12.33 -13.58 16.56
N GLU A 96 -11.82 -13.59 17.79
CA GLU A 96 -12.66 -13.46 18.98
C GLU A 96 -13.40 -12.15 19.06
N CYS A 97 -12.87 -11.11 18.42
CA CYS A 97 -13.48 -9.79 18.43
C CYS A 97 -14.43 -9.56 17.28
N GLY A 98 -14.64 -10.58 16.44
CA GLY A 98 -15.54 -10.47 15.30
C GLY A 98 -14.88 -9.88 14.05
N ASN A 99 -13.58 -9.68 14.06
CA ASN A 99 -12.87 -9.17 12.90
C ASN A 99 -12.59 -10.30 11.92
N TYR A 100 -12.83 -10.04 10.65
CA TYR A 100 -12.53 -11.02 9.61
C TYR A 100 -11.03 -11.18 9.45
N LEU A 101 -10.62 -12.44 9.28
CA LEU A 101 -9.21 -12.77 9.10
C LEU A 101 -8.95 -12.99 7.62
N LEU A 102 -7.99 -12.26 7.10
CA LEU A 102 -7.66 -12.34 5.68
C LEU A 102 -6.55 -13.36 5.50
N PRO A 103 -6.72 -14.37 4.62
CA PRO A 103 -5.65 -15.32 4.34
C PRO A 103 -4.39 -14.61 3.88
N GLN A 104 -3.25 -15.15 4.28
CA GLN A 104 -1.97 -14.49 4.00
C GLN A 104 -1.70 -14.30 2.51
N ASP A 105 -2.07 -15.28 1.70
CA ASP A 105 -1.87 -15.18 0.25
C ASP A 105 -2.69 -14.05 -0.37
N ILE A 106 -3.91 -13.83 0.14
CA ILE A 106 -4.76 -12.74 -0.34
C ILE A 106 -4.19 -11.41 0.15
N LEU A 107 -3.76 -11.36 1.40
CA LEU A 107 -3.14 -10.16 1.93
C LEU A 107 -1.90 -9.78 1.12
N ASN A 108 -1.10 -10.76 0.74
CA ASN A 108 0.09 -10.53 -0.08
C ASN A 108 -0.29 -9.95 -1.43
N LYS A 109 -1.38 -10.42 -2.03
CA LYS A 109 -1.87 -9.88 -3.30
C LYS A 109 -2.31 -8.43 -3.14
N PHE A 110 -3.05 -8.13 -2.07
CA PHE A 110 -3.50 -6.76 -1.79
C PHE A 110 -2.30 -5.84 -1.59
N ALA A 111 -1.32 -6.29 -0.82
CA ALA A 111 -0.12 -5.51 -0.58
C ALA A 111 0.65 -5.25 -1.88
N ALA A 112 0.78 -6.26 -2.72
CA ALA A 112 1.47 -6.11 -4.00
C ALA A 112 0.77 -5.09 -4.89
N ILE A 113 -0.56 -5.11 -4.93
CA ILE A 113 -1.33 -4.14 -5.71
C ILE A 113 -1.13 -2.73 -5.15
N ALA A 114 -1.17 -2.59 -3.83
CA ALA A 114 -0.99 -1.29 -3.18
C ALA A 114 0.40 -0.72 -3.46
N VAL A 115 1.43 -1.54 -3.37
CA VAL A 115 2.81 -1.12 -3.65
C VAL A 115 2.95 -0.70 -5.11
N GLY A 116 2.42 -1.53 -6.03
CA GLY A 116 2.48 -1.22 -7.45
C GLY A 116 1.78 0.07 -7.80
N ALA A 117 0.60 0.30 -7.23
CA ALA A 117 -0.16 1.53 -7.45
C ALA A 117 0.62 2.74 -6.93
N THR A 118 1.21 2.61 -5.74
CA THR A 118 1.98 3.70 -5.15
C THR A 118 3.21 4.05 -6.00
N ARG A 119 3.89 3.03 -6.50
CA ARG A 119 5.04 3.25 -7.38
C ARG A 119 4.62 3.96 -8.66
N GLY A 120 3.47 3.58 -9.22
CA GLY A 120 2.94 4.26 -10.39
C GLY A 120 2.61 5.72 -10.12
N MET A 121 1.97 6.00 -8.99
CA MET A 121 1.67 7.37 -8.58
C MET A 121 2.94 8.19 -8.43
N LEU A 122 3.94 7.61 -7.77
CA LEU A 122 5.20 8.29 -7.55
C LEU A 122 5.89 8.63 -8.86
N ALA A 123 5.88 7.69 -9.80
CA ALA A 123 6.46 7.93 -11.12
C ALA A 123 5.80 9.09 -11.82
N VAL A 124 4.47 9.17 -11.75
CA VAL A 124 3.72 10.28 -12.36
C VAL A 124 4.02 11.60 -11.65
N MET A 125 4.01 11.58 -10.32
CA MET A 125 4.20 12.81 -9.53
C MET A 125 5.60 13.38 -9.68
N THR A 126 6.61 12.52 -9.94
CA THR A 126 7.98 12.98 -10.08
C THR A 126 8.38 13.25 -11.52
N THR A 127 7.46 13.08 -12.47
CA THR A 127 7.70 13.43 -13.88
C THR A 127 8.12 14.88 -13.97
N SER A 128 9.18 15.17 -14.69
CA SER A 128 9.74 16.50 -14.85
C SER A 128 10.45 17.05 -13.62
N THR A 129 10.69 16.22 -12.61
CA THR A 129 11.49 16.63 -11.45
C THR A 129 12.84 15.93 -11.50
N VAL A 130 13.76 16.36 -10.60
CA VAL A 130 15.06 15.71 -10.49
C VAL A 130 14.97 14.32 -9.89
N TYR A 131 13.82 13.97 -9.35
CA TYR A 131 13.59 12.67 -8.71
C TYR A 131 13.00 11.62 -9.64
N GLN A 132 12.77 11.98 -10.89
CA GLN A 132 12.21 11.04 -11.85
C GLN A 132 13.15 9.87 -12.08
N ARG A 133 12.58 8.67 -12.14
CA ARG A 133 13.34 7.46 -12.37
C ARG A 133 12.85 6.70 -13.56
#